data_9a0887fede727403a599fbbc841b80bb
#
_entry.id   9a0887fede727403a599fbbc841b80bb
#
_cell.length_a   1.000
_cell.length_b   1.000
_cell.length_c   1.000
_cell.angle_alpha   90.00
_cell.angle_beta   90.00
_cell.angle_gamma   90.00
#
_symmetry.space_group_name_H-M   'P 1'
#
loop_
_entity.id
_entity.type
_entity.pdbx_description
1 polymer ?
#
loop_
_entity_poly.entity_id
_entity_poly.type
_entity_poly.pdbx_seq_one_letter_code
_entity_poly.pdbx_strand_id
1 'polypeptide(L)'
;MNKLLIFFALASLSFGFTPSDVSKKLPDITITDLQGKPVKIQEYAKESKYTILSFWATWCAPCKRELDAIGELYPEWAEAYDVRLVAITIDNARALTQVKPLIEEKGWEFDILVDSKQELQQAL
;
A
#
# COMPACT_ATOMS: atom_id res chain seq x y z
N MET A 1 -46.05 46.80 -30.39
CA MET A 1 -44.63 46.37 -30.39
C MET A 1 -44.47 45.38 -29.23
N ASN A 2 -44.55 44.08 -29.57
CA ASN A 2 -44.44 43.02 -28.56
C ASN A 2 -42.98 42.66 -28.34
N LYS A 3 -42.46 42.97 -27.15
CA LYS A 3 -41.15 42.45 -26.73
C LYS A 3 -41.36 41.07 -26.13
N LEU A 4 -41.01 40.06 -26.92
CA LEU A 4 -40.98 38.65 -26.50
C LEU A 4 -39.71 38.41 -25.69
N LEU A 5 -39.84 38.32 -24.36
CA LEU A 5 -38.74 37.94 -23.47
C LEU A 5 -38.63 36.41 -23.47
N ILE A 6 -37.63 35.91 -24.18
CA ILE A 6 -37.25 34.49 -24.15
C ILE A 6 -36.40 34.26 -22.88
N PHE A 7 -37.02 33.63 -21.88
CA PHE A 7 -36.30 33.11 -20.71
C PHE A 7 -35.55 31.85 -21.12
N PHE A 8 -34.24 31.95 -21.27
CA PHE A 8 -33.36 30.80 -21.36
C PHE A 8 -33.19 30.22 -19.94
N ALA A 9 -33.93 29.15 -19.65
CA ALA A 9 -33.67 28.36 -18.43
C ALA A 9 -32.42 27.54 -18.65
N LEU A 10 -31.29 27.99 -18.06
CA LEU A 10 -30.08 27.16 -17.92
C LEU A 10 -30.38 26.02 -16.95
N ALA A 11 -30.67 24.83 -17.46
CA ALA A 11 -30.69 23.61 -16.68
C ALA A 11 -29.24 23.24 -16.33
N SER A 12 -28.83 23.59 -15.13
CA SER A 12 -27.55 23.14 -14.56
C SER A 12 -27.65 21.63 -14.29
N LEU A 13 -27.13 20.80 -15.20
CA LEU A 13 -26.89 19.40 -14.91
C LEU A 13 -25.72 19.32 -13.91
N SER A 14 -26.05 19.30 -12.62
CA SER A 14 -25.07 18.92 -11.59
C SER A 14 -24.79 17.42 -11.72
N PHE A 15 -23.72 17.08 -12.41
CA PHE A 15 -23.17 15.73 -12.37
C PHE A 15 -22.65 15.50 -10.95
N GLY A 16 -23.48 14.88 -10.12
CA GLY A 16 -23.08 14.42 -8.80
C GLY A 16 -22.05 13.30 -8.93
N PHE A 17 -20.79 13.64 -8.86
CA PHE A 17 -19.72 12.67 -8.69
C PHE A 17 -19.81 12.16 -7.24
N THR A 18 -20.54 11.06 -7.02
CA THR A 18 -20.45 10.34 -5.75
C THR A 18 -19.15 9.54 -5.77
N PRO A 19 -18.16 9.86 -4.92
CA PRO A 19 -17.02 8.99 -4.75
C PRO A 19 -17.56 7.66 -4.22
N SER A 20 -17.46 6.62 -5.03
CA SER A 20 -17.71 5.25 -4.56
C SER A 20 -16.66 4.97 -3.48
N ASP A 21 -17.07 4.96 -2.23
CA ASP A 21 -16.22 4.50 -1.13
C ASP A 21 -16.00 2.99 -1.30
N VAL A 22 -14.98 2.64 -2.08
CA VAL A 22 -14.54 1.25 -2.26
C VAL A 22 -13.67 0.90 -1.06
N SER A 23 -14.25 0.88 0.13
CA SER A 23 -13.57 0.36 1.31
C SER A 23 -13.55 -1.17 1.24
N LYS A 24 -12.57 -1.72 0.53
CA LYS A 24 -12.30 -3.15 0.53
C LYS A 24 -11.61 -3.50 1.85
N LYS A 25 -12.24 -4.34 2.67
CA LYS A 25 -11.60 -4.84 3.90
C LYS A 25 -10.35 -5.65 3.54
N LEU A 26 -9.29 -5.46 4.31
CA LEU A 26 -8.14 -6.37 4.24
C LEU A 26 -8.59 -7.82 4.48
N PRO A 27 -8.09 -8.79 3.71
CA PRO A 27 -8.42 -10.19 3.91
C PRO A 27 -7.86 -10.70 5.26
N ASP A 28 -8.55 -11.67 5.86
CA ASP A 28 -8.07 -12.35 7.08
C ASP A 28 -7.01 -13.41 6.72
N ILE A 29 -5.82 -12.90 6.41
CA ILE A 29 -4.68 -13.71 5.98
C ILE A 29 -3.53 -13.52 6.98
N THR A 30 -2.87 -14.62 7.26
CA THR A 30 -1.67 -14.68 8.09
C THR A 30 -0.46 -14.91 7.20
N ILE A 31 0.48 -13.96 7.21
CA ILE A 31 1.80 -14.06 6.59
C ILE A 31 2.87 -14.18 7.68
N THR A 32 4.14 -14.06 7.37
CA THR A 32 5.19 -14.16 8.38
C THR A 32 6.10 -12.93 8.41
N ASP A 33 6.79 -12.72 9.53
CA ASP A 33 7.95 -11.84 9.56
C ASP A 33 9.21 -12.56 9.03
N LEU A 34 10.35 -11.87 9.04
CA LEU A 34 11.65 -12.41 8.60
C LEU A 34 12.19 -13.55 9.48
N GLN A 35 11.64 -13.74 10.67
CA GLN A 35 11.95 -14.81 11.60
C GLN A 35 11.01 -16.01 11.47
N GLY A 36 10.02 -15.92 10.57
CA GLY A 36 9.00 -16.94 10.36
C GLY A 36 7.86 -16.90 11.37
N LYS A 37 7.78 -15.86 12.22
CA LYS A 37 6.67 -15.67 13.16
C LYS A 37 5.40 -15.27 12.40
N PRO A 38 4.23 -15.88 12.70
CA PRO A 38 2.97 -15.54 12.04
C PRO A 38 2.51 -14.12 12.40
N VAL A 39 2.05 -13.39 11.38
CA VAL A 39 1.53 -12.02 11.46
C VAL A 39 0.16 -11.98 10.77
N LYS A 40 -0.89 -11.64 11.52
CA LYS A 40 -2.21 -11.38 10.96
C LYS A 40 -2.26 -9.99 10.38
N ILE A 41 -2.37 -9.87 9.07
CA ILE A 41 -2.26 -8.58 8.39
C ILE A 41 -3.33 -7.57 8.81
N GLN A 42 -4.55 -8.03 9.12
CA GLN A 42 -5.62 -7.15 9.59
C GLN A 42 -5.33 -6.52 10.95
N GLU A 43 -4.71 -7.27 11.86
CA GLU A 43 -4.35 -6.76 13.19
C GLU A 43 -3.15 -5.82 13.09
N TYR A 44 -2.17 -6.20 12.29
CA TYR A 44 -0.97 -5.43 12.04
C TYR A 44 -1.27 -4.05 11.44
N ALA A 45 -2.20 -3.98 10.48
CA ALA A 45 -2.59 -2.74 9.84
C ALA A 45 -3.38 -1.77 10.75
N LYS A 46 -3.87 -2.23 11.93
CA LYS A 46 -4.58 -1.37 12.90
C LYS A 46 -3.65 -0.58 13.83
N GLU A 47 -2.36 -0.88 13.81
CA GLU A 47 -1.38 -0.26 14.72
C GLU A 47 -1.00 1.17 14.33
N SER A 48 -1.44 1.66 13.15
CA SER A 48 -1.23 3.02 12.67
C SER A 48 -2.47 3.56 11.99
N LYS A 49 -2.54 4.89 11.82
CA LYS A 49 -3.67 5.53 11.13
C LYS A 49 -3.74 5.15 9.66
N TYR A 50 -2.59 5.07 9.00
CA TYR A 50 -2.46 4.64 7.61
C TYR A 50 -1.39 3.57 7.49
N THR A 51 -1.68 2.52 6.74
CA THR A 51 -0.72 1.46 6.43
C THR A 51 -0.58 1.34 4.92
N ILE A 52 0.64 1.50 4.43
CA ILE A 52 0.99 1.29 3.02
C ILE A 52 1.56 -0.11 2.90
N LEU A 53 0.94 -0.95 2.07
CA LEU A 53 1.45 -2.27 1.73
C LEU A 53 2.12 -2.20 0.36
N SER A 54 3.42 -2.44 0.28
CA SER A 54 4.18 -2.49 -0.97
C SER A 54 4.70 -3.90 -1.19
N PHE A 55 4.29 -4.53 -2.30
CA PHE A 55 4.78 -5.86 -2.67
C PHE A 55 6.04 -5.77 -3.50
N TRP A 56 7.03 -6.58 -3.17
CA TRP A 56 8.33 -6.59 -3.84
C TRP A 56 8.97 -7.98 -3.86
N ALA A 57 10.09 -8.10 -4.55
CA ALA A 57 10.93 -9.29 -4.52
C ALA A 57 12.40 -8.92 -4.78
N THR A 58 13.32 -9.78 -4.38
CA THR A 58 14.77 -9.57 -4.57
C THR A 58 15.16 -9.42 -6.03
N TRP A 59 14.42 -10.08 -6.94
CA TRP A 59 14.60 -10.03 -8.40
C TRP A 59 13.88 -8.85 -9.07
N CYS A 60 13.02 -8.11 -8.36
CA CYS A 60 12.25 -7.00 -8.90
C CYS A 60 13.04 -5.67 -8.81
N ALA A 61 13.79 -5.33 -9.83
CA ALA A 61 14.60 -4.11 -9.84
C ALA A 61 13.78 -2.81 -9.72
N PRO A 62 12.64 -2.62 -10.43
CA PRO A 62 11.80 -1.43 -10.25
C PRO A 62 11.20 -1.33 -8.86
N CYS A 63 10.77 -2.45 -8.25
CA CYS A 63 10.25 -2.44 -6.87
C CYS A 63 11.29 -1.96 -5.86
N LYS A 64 12.54 -2.40 -6.01
CA LYS A 64 13.63 -1.97 -5.14
C LYS A 64 13.93 -0.47 -5.27
N ARG A 65 13.90 0.08 -6.48
CA ARG A 65 14.05 1.53 -6.69
C ARG A 65 12.91 2.33 -6.08
N GLU A 66 11.69 1.82 -6.16
CA GLU A 66 10.53 2.43 -5.50
C GLU A 66 10.70 2.44 -3.98
N LEU A 67 11.08 1.31 -3.39
CA LEU A 67 11.32 1.22 -1.95
C LEU A 67 12.51 2.07 -1.48
N ASP A 68 13.57 2.22 -2.29
CA ASP A 68 14.66 3.14 -2.02
C ASP A 68 14.13 4.59 -1.93
N ALA A 69 13.35 5.03 -2.93
CA ALA A 69 12.79 6.38 -2.96
C ALA A 69 11.78 6.65 -1.84
N ILE A 70 10.91 5.67 -1.53
CA ILE A 70 9.96 5.79 -0.42
C ILE A 70 10.71 5.80 0.92
N GLY A 71 11.73 4.96 1.07
CA GLY A 71 12.52 4.85 2.30
C GLY A 71 13.19 6.16 2.71
N GLU A 72 13.60 6.98 1.74
CA GLU A 72 14.16 8.32 2.00
C GLU A 72 13.13 9.29 2.62
N LEU A 73 11.87 9.16 2.25
CA LEU A 73 10.77 10.03 2.69
C LEU A 73 10.00 9.47 3.90
N TYR A 74 10.12 8.18 4.15
CA TYR A 74 9.32 7.47 5.13
C TYR A 74 9.44 8.01 6.56
N PRO A 75 10.62 8.37 7.10
CA PRO A 75 10.71 8.93 8.45
C PRO A 75 9.87 10.19 8.65
N GLU A 76 9.85 11.08 7.65
CA GLU A 76 9.02 12.30 7.67
C GLU A 76 7.53 11.96 7.62
N TRP A 77 7.12 11.02 6.78
CA TRP A 77 5.71 10.61 6.68
C TRP A 77 5.21 9.89 7.92
N ALA A 78 6.03 9.04 8.51
CA ALA A 78 5.69 8.32 9.73
C ALA A 78 5.43 9.30 10.89
N GLU A 79 6.27 10.32 11.04
CA GLU A 79 6.12 11.34 12.08
C GLU A 79 4.93 12.28 11.81
N ALA A 80 4.78 12.78 10.57
CA ALA A 80 3.79 13.80 10.24
C ALA A 80 2.36 13.25 10.14
N TYR A 81 2.20 12.01 9.68
CA TYR A 81 0.88 11.47 9.27
C TYR A 81 0.48 10.17 9.97
N ASP A 82 1.28 9.65 10.89
CA ASP A 82 1.07 8.31 11.49
C ASP A 82 0.91 7.23 10.41
N VAL A 83 1.84 7.24 9.43
CA VAL A 83 1.91 6.28 8.33
C VAL A 83 2.88 5.17 8.66
N ARG A 84 2.47 3.94 8.44
CA ARG A 84 3.32 2.76 8.49
C ARG A 84 3.55 2.22 7.09
N LEU A 85 4.80 2.04 6.71
CA LEU A 85 5.19 1.36 5.48
C LEU A 85 5.55 -0.09 5.79
N VAL A 86 4.91 -1.01 5.09
CA VAL A 86 5.15 -2.45 5.19
C VAL A 86 5.52 -2.97 3.80
N ALA A 87 6.77 -3.33 3.59
CA ALA A 87 7.23 -3.95 2.36
C ALA A 87 7.10 -5.48 2.48
N ILE A 88 6.24 -6.06 1.65
CA ILE A 88 5.90 -7.48 1.69
C ILE A 88 6.63 -8.19 0.56
N THR A 89 7.62 -9.01 0.90
CA THR A 89 8.30 -9.80 -0.11
C THR A 89 7.48 -11.02 -0.53
N ILE A 90 7.41 -11.25 -1.85
CA ILE A 90 6.81 -12.44 -2.46
C ILE A 90 7.86 -13.47 -2.87
N ASP A 91 9.09 -13.32 -2.39
CA ASP A 91 10.16 -14.28 -2.65
C ASP A 91 9.79 -15.68 -2.11
N ASN A 92 10.09 -16.68 -2.89
CA ASN A 92 9.93 -18.08 -2.45
C ASN A 92 10.99 -18.45 -1.40
N ALA A 93 10.82 -19.60 -0.75
CA ALA A 93 11.69 -20.06 0.33
C ALA A 93 13.20 -20.07 -0.04
N ARG A 94 13.54 -20.31 -1.30
CA ARG A 94 14.95 -20.31 -1.77
C ARG A 94 15.51 -18.89 -1.82
N ALA A 95 14.74 -17.94 -2.32
CA ALA A 95 15.16 -16.55 -2.48
C ALA A 95 15.15 -15.77 -1.15
N LEU A 96 14.39 -16.22 -0.14
CA LEU A 96 14.34 -15.57 1.17
C LEU A 96 15.71 -15.43 1.86
N THR A 97 16.66 -16.30 1.56
CA THR A 97 18.02 -16.20 2.09
C THR A 97 18.75 -14.92 1.63
N GLN A 98 18.31 -14.32 0.54
CA GLN A 98 18.87 -13.09 -0.03
C GLN A 98 18.17 -11.83 0.48
N VAL A 99 16.99 -11.96 1.08
CA VAL A 99 16.17 -10.82 1.52
C VAL A 99 16.86 -10.03 2.63
N LYS A 100 17.29 -10.71 3.68
CA LYS A 100 17.93 -10.06 4.83
C LYS A 100 19.22 -9.33 4.47
N PRO A 101 20.19 -9.93 3.77
CA PRO A 101 21.39 -9.23 3.31
C PRO A 101 21.07 -8.01 2.44
N LEU A 102 20.05 -8.09 1.59
CA LEU A 102 19.64 -6.97 0.74
C LEU A 102 19.05 -5.81 1.55
N ILE A 103 18.22 -6.09 2.56
CA ILE A 103 17.67 -5.07 3.46
C ILE A 103 18.81 -4.33 4.20
N GLU A 104 19.79 -5.07 4.69
CA GLU A 104 20.98 -4.53 5.38
C GLU A 104 21.81 -3.66 4.42
N GLU A 105 22.04 -4.11 3.20
CA GLU A 105 22.74 -3.36 2.14
C GLU A 105 22.04 -2.05 1.80
N LYS A 106 20.70 -2.09 1.71
CA LYS A 106 19.87 -0.94 1.36
C LYS A 106 19.64 0.03 2.51
N GLY A 107 19.84 -0.40 3.75
CA GLY A 107 19.56 0.39 4.94
C GLY A 107 18.09 0.73 5.12
N TRP A 108 17.18 -0.15 4.69
CA TRP A 108 15.74 0.06 4.84
C TRP A 108 15.31 -0.10 6.31
N GLU A 109 14.66 0.93 6.86
CA GLU A 109 14.22 0.99 8.26
C GLU A 109 12.71 0.75 8.44
N PHE A 110 11.98 0.51 7.36
CA PHE A 110 10.56 0.17 7.41
C PHE A 110 10.34 -1.33 7.62
N ASP A 111 9.10 -1.69 7.96
CA ASP A 111 8.75 -3.08 8.26
C ASP A 111 8.80 -3.98 7.02
N ILE A 112 9.35 -5.18 7.20
CA ILE A 112 9.42 -6.20 6.15
C ILE A 112 8.65 -7.43 6.61
N LEU A 113 7.67 -7.85 5.80
CA LEU A 113 6.93 -9.10 5.97
C LEU A 113 7.10 -10.02 4.76
N VAL A 114 6.69 -11.26 4.91
CA VAL A 114 6.94 -12.33 3.93
C VAL A 114 5.63 -13.02 3.55
N ASP A 115 5.28 -12.97 2.25
CA ASP A 115 4.14 -13.65 1.64
C ASP A 115 4.63 -14.66 0.57
N SER A 116 5.45 -15.64 0.99
CA SER A 116 6.08 -16.62 0.07
C SER A 116 5.09 -17.44 -0.74
N LYS A 117 3.86 -17.58 -0.28
CA LYS A 117 2.79 -18.29 -0.99
C LYS A 117 1.95 -17.37 -1.86
N GLN A 118 2.19 -16.05 -1.78
CA GLN A 118 1.46 -15.01 -2.50
C GLN A 118 -0.05 -15.01 -2.22
N GLU A 119 -0.47 -15.52 -1.07
CA GLU A 119 -1.88 -15.60 -0.67
C GLU A 119 -2.46 -14.21 -0.42
N LEU A 120 -1.71 -13.33 0.24
CA LEU A 120 -2.13 -11.96 0.48
C LEU A 120 -2.14 -11.15 -0.80
N GLN A 121 -1.09 -11.25 -1.62
CA GLN A 121 -1.00 -10.55 -2.90
C GLN A 121 -2.16 -10.90 -3.84
N GLN A 122 -2.56 -12.17 -3.89
CA GLN A 122 -3.65 -12.63 -4.74
C GLN A 122 -5.04 -12.24 -4.23
N ALA A 123 -5.19 -11.99 -2.93
CA ALA A 123 -6.45 -11.64 -2.28
C ALA A 123 -6.79 -10.14 -2.34
N LEU A 124 -5.82 -9.28 -2.66
CA LEU A 124 -5.96 -7.82 -2.78
C LEU A 124 -6.23 -7.39 -4.22
#